data_daa50318095fc6732de8fb7ed3be4a49
#
_entry.id   daa50318095fc6732de8fb7ed3be4a49
#
_cell.length_a   1.000
_cell.length_b   1.000
_cell.length_c   1.000
_cell.angle_alpha   90.00
_cell.angle_beta   90.00
_cell.angle_gamma   90.00
#
_symmetry.space_group_name_H-M   'P 1'
#
loop_
_entity.id
_entity.type
_entity.pdbx_description
1 polymer ?
#
loop_
_entity_poly.entity_id
_entity_poly.type
_entity_poly.pdbx_seq_one_letter_code
_entity_poly.pdbx_strand_id
1 'polypeptide(L)'
;VAFDVGRKTFRTDMFPEYKAQREAAPEEFKGQVGILQEVLNTLGITTLSMENYEADDILATLTTAAKQLDYETVIITGDRDYLQLVDPRTTVLYPMRGVSTLHRFTPAAVEEKYGLTPEQYPDFAALRGDPSDNLPNIPGVGEKTATKWIQQYGTLDNLLAHADEIKGKAGENFRERIDQVKLNRTLTHMLTDMELPVGPDQLELSPADVAEVSKRFDDLQFGANLRERVLAVVPTEGHVAEDSVELTDVVVDDVPLADWLAERSGEGMALFVTGTGTPNQGDASALAIVDKQRHAVTAELGELDPGDEQALAAWLASGDPKYLHGSKATFHMLAGRGMDLTGVAHDTAIAAYLLRPGQRTYDLKDVYQRHLQRQLAEPDGQLSLMGDTSLVDSAVAVLELAEELTVQLQQIHSFELYHDLELPLARILARMEATGIAVDVDTLEDQLATFIDQVKEEEAAARELAGDPDLNLSSPKQLQVVLFETFGMPKTKKTKTGYSTAAKEIEQLAVKHPHPFLDHLLAHRE
;
A
#
# COMPACT_ATOMS: atom_id res chain seq x y z
N VAL A 1 -14.90 -12.24 8.10
CA VAL A 1 -13.47 -12.61 8.09
C VAL A 1 -13.17 -13.40 9.37
N ALA A 2 -12.49 -14.56 9.27
CA ALA A 2 -12.10 -15.35 10.44
C ALA A 2 -10.64 -15.09 10.83
N PHE A 3 -10.37 -15.09 12.14
CA PHE A 3 -9.05 -14.87 12.71
C PHE A 3 -8.72 -15.94 13.76
N ASP A 4 -7.46 -16.36 13.80
CA ASP A 4 -6.93 -17.19 14.89
C ASP A 4 -6.77 -16.33 16.16
N VAL A 5 -7.24 -16.85 17.29
CA VAL A 5 -7.03 -16.21 18.61
C VAL A 5 -5.57 -16.38 19.07
N GLY A 6 -4.98 -17.52 18.77
CA GLY A 6 -3.64 -17.84 19.21
C GLY A 6 -3.14 -19.16 18.64
N ARG A 7 -2.01 -19.63 19.18
CA ARG A 7 -1.38 -20.87 18.71
C ARG A 7 -1.92 -22.12 19.39
N LYS A 8 -2.58 -21.95 20.53
CA LYS A 8 -3.11 -23.08 21.30
C LYS A 8 -4.49 -23.45 20.78
N THR A 9 -4.60 -24.62 20.17
CA THR A 9 -5.83 -25.18 19.64
C THR A 9 -5.93 -26.65 20.02
N PHE A 10 -7.07 -27.30 19.82
CA PHE A 10 -7.22 -28.72 20.03
C PHE A 10 -6.20 -29.55 19.25
N ARG A 11 -5.72 -29.04 18.07
CA ARG A 11 -4.68 -29.70 17.28
C ARG A 11 -3.35 -29.74 18.02
N THR A 12 -2.98 -28.66 18.69
CA THR A 12 -1.76 -28.62 19.52
C THR A 12 -1.87 -29.48 20.78
N ASP A 13 -3.08 -29.67 21.31
CA ASP A 13 -3.31 -30.59 22.43
C ASP A 13 -3.19 -32.06 21.96
N MET A 14 -3.59 -32.38 20.73
CA MET A 14 -3.44 -33.71 20.11
C MET A 14 -1.99 -34.01 19.64
N PHE A 15 -1.31 -33.00 19.12
CA PHE A 15 0.05 -33.11 18.59
C PHE A 15 0.85 -31.85 18.93
N PRO A 16 1.63 -31.87 20.03
CA PRO A 16 2.37 -30.69 20.51
C PRO A 16 3.36 -30.09 19.50
N GLU A 17 3.84 -30.90 18.57
CA GLU A 17 4.73 -30.44 17.49
C GLU A 17 3.99 -29.74 16.32
N TYR A 18 2.66 -29.75 16.31
CA TYR A 18 1.86 -29.09 15.29
C TYR A 18 2.19 -27.59 15.20
N LYS A 19 2.63 -27.12 14.04
CA LYS A 19 3.06 -25.73 13.79
C LYS A 19 4.18 -25.21 14.74
N ALA A 20 4.86 -26.09 15.49
CA ALA A 20 5.85 -25.68 16.50
C ALA A 20 7.09 -24.98 15.92
N GLN A 21 7.43 -25.24 14.65
CA GLN A 21 8.56 -24.61 13.96
C GLN A 21 8.27 -23.17 13.48
N ARG A 22 7.02 -22.69 13.56
CA ARG A 22 6.66 -21.33 13.17
C ARG A 22 7.27 -20.33 14.16
N GLU A 23 8.04 -19.37 13.66
CA GLU A 23 8.58 -18.28 14.48
C GLU A 23 7.46 -17.47 15.17
N ALA A 24 7.80 -16.87 16.30
CA ALA A 24 6.87 -15.93 16.95
C ALA A 24 6.65 -14.72 16.05
N ALA A 25 5.42 -14.21 16.03
CA ALA A 25 5.16 -12.93 15.36
C ALA A 25 6.04 -11.83 15.98
N PRO A 26 6.62 -10.93 15.16
CA PRO A 26 7.37 -9.77 15.67
C PRO A 26 6.54 -8.97 16.67
N GLU A 27 7.22 -8.33 17.64
CA GLU A 27 6.53 -7.50 18.65
C GLU A 27 5.71 -6.39 18.01
N GLU A 28 6.21 -5.80 16.92
CA GLU A 28 5.53 -4.76 16.15
C GLU A 28 4.22 -5.22 15.52
N PHE A 29 4.08 -6.52 15.32
CA PHE A 29 2.84 -7.12 14.78
C PHE A 29 1.78 -7.34 15.87
N LYS A 30 2.20 -7.40 17.15
CA LYS A 30 1.27 -7.57 18.25
C LYS A 30 0.31 -6.38 18.33
N GLY A 31 -0.97 -6.66 18.42
CA GLY A 31 -2.02 -5.64 18.43
C GLY A 31 -2.54 -5.21 17.06
N GLN A 32 -1.80 -5.42 15.97
CA GLN A 32 -2.28 -5.03 14.62
C GLN A 32 -3.50 -5.85 14.19
N VAL A 33 -3.62 -7.09 14.63
CA VAL A 33 -4.80 -7.94 14.34
C VAL A 33 -6.06 -7.32 14.94
N GLY A 34 -6.00 -6.85 16.20
CA GLY A 34 -7.13 -6.17 16.84
C GLY A 34 -7.53 -4.89 16.10
N ILE A 35 -6.54 -4.07 15.71
CA ILE A 35 -6.79 -2.86 14.91
C ILE A 35 -7.45 -3.22 13.57
N LEU A 36 -6.97 -4.26 12.89
CA LEU A 36 -7.56 -4.72 11.63
C LEU A 36 -9.02 -5.19 11.82
N GLN A 37 -9.30 -5.94 12.88
CA GLN A 37 -10.66 -6.35 13.21
C GLN A 37 -11.57 -5.15 13.45
N GLU A 38 -11.11 -4.14 14.18
CA GLU A 38 -11.84 -2.89 14.38
C GLU A 38 -12.12 -2.16 13.06
N VAL A 39 -11.12 -2.04 12.18
CA VAL A 39 -11.30 -1.45 10.84
C VAL A 39 -12.34 -2.22 10.03
N LEU A 40 -12.25 -3.55 10.00
CA LEU A 40 -13.22 -4.37 9.26
C LEU A 40 -14.64 -4.22 9.81
N ASN A 41 -14.79 -4.20 11.14
CA ASN A 41 -16.09 -4.02 11.78
C ASN A 41 -16.66 -2.61 11.50
N THR A 42 -15.82 -1.57 11.51
CA THR A 42 -16.22 -0.20 11.11
C THR A 42 -16.70 -0.16 9.64
N LEU A 43 -16.16 -1.03 8.78
CA LEU A 43 -16.60 -1.18 7.38
C LEU A 43 -17.82 -2.10 7.22
N GLY A 44 -18.48 -2.50 8.30
CA GLY A 44 -19.64 -3.40 8.27
C GLY A 44 -19.28 -4.87 7.98
N ILE A 45 -17.99 -5.22 7.99
CA ILE A 45 -17.51 -6.58 7.72
C ILE A 45 -17.38 -7.34 9.03
N THR A 46 -18.21 -8.35 9.24
CA THR A 46 -18.18 -9.17 10.45
C THR A 46 -16.85 -9.92 10.59
N THR A 47 -16.26 -9.86 11.77
CA THR A 47 -15.06 -10.63 12.12
C THR A 47 -15.39 -11.69 13.16
N LEU A 48 -14.83 -12.90 12.98
CA LEU A 48 -15.06 -14.04 13.87
C LEU A 48 -13.72 -14.61 14.34
N SER A 49 -13.69 -15.03 15.58
CA SER A 49 -12.59 -15.80 16.18
C SER A 49 -13.13 -16.67 17.30
N MET A 50 -12.54 -17.85 17.53
CA MET A 50 -12.92 -18.77 18.59
C MET A 50 -11.71 -19.34 19.30
N GLU A 51 -11.74 -19.35 20.62
CA GLU A 51 -10.71 -19.98 21.43
C GLU A 51 -10.69 -21.51 21.17
N ASN A 52 -9.50 -22.08 21.17
CA ASN A 52 -9.24 -23.50 20.95
C ASN A 52 -9.47 -24.02 19.53
N TYR A 53 -9.91 -23.17 18.58
CA TYR A 53 -10.12 -23.49 17.17
C TYR A 53 -9.31 -22.59 16.26
N GLU A 54 -9.11 -23.03 15.03
CA GLU A 54 -8.45 -22.24 14.00
C GLU A 54 -9.51 -21.51 13.14
N ALA A 55 -9.11 -20.40 12.52
CA ALA A 55 -9.95 -19.68 11.56
C ALA A 55 -10.48 -20.61 10.45
N ASP A 56 -9.70 -21.62 10.11
CA ASP A 56 -10.02 -22.62 9.10
C ASP A 56 -11.27 -23.44 9.46
N ASP A 57 -11.41 -23.81 10.74
CA ASP A 57 -12.57 -24.55 11.23
C ASP A 57 -13.84 -23.68 11.22
N ILE A 58 -13.71 -22.39 11.57
CA ILE A 58 -14.80 -21.42 11.51
C ILE A 58 -15.33 -21.30 10.08
N LEU A 59 -14.43 -21.08 9.12
CA LEU A 59 -14.80 -20.92 7.71
C LEU A 59 -15.34 -22.22 7.10
N ALA A 60 -14.80 -23.38 7.48
CA ALA A 60 -15.32 -24.67 7.02
C ALA A 60 -16.74 -24.93 7.53
N THR A 61 -17.00 -24.61 8.80
CA THR A 61 -18.34 -24.73 9.39
C THR A 61 -19.34 -23.78 8.73
N LEU A 62 -18.97 -22.49 8.54
CA LEU A 62 -19.80 -21.52 7.82
C LEU A 62 -20.08 -21.95 6.38
N THR A 63 -19.06 -22.45 5.68
CA THR A 63 -19.20 -22.94 4.30
C THR A 63 -20.20 -24.12 4.24
N THR A 64 -20.11 -25.03 5.20
CA THR A 64 -21.01 -26.17 5.28
C THR A 64 -22.44 -25.76 5.59
N ALA A 65 -22.63 -24.81 6.51
CA ALA A 65 -23.94 -24.24 6.82
C ALA A 65 -24.52 -23.44 5.63
N ALA A 66 -23.70 -22.69 4.92
CA ALA A 66 -24.08 -21.93 3.72
C ALA A 66 -24.63 -22.84 2.60
N LYS A 67 -24.06 -24.04 2.43
CA LYS A 67 -24.58 -25.05 1.49
C LYS A 67 -26.00 -25.48 1.81
N GLN A 68 -26.33 -25.60 3.10
CA GLN A 68 -27.69 -26.00 3.54
C GLN A 68 -28.71 -24.89 3.25
N LEU A 69 -28.25 -23.64 3.18
CA LEU A 69 -29.07 -22.46 2.84
C LEU A 69 -29.06 -22.12 1.35
N ASP A 70 -28.49 -22.98 0.51
CA ASP A 70 -28.42 -22.81 -0.94
C ASP A 70 -27.56 -21.63 -1.42
N TYR A 71 -26.59 -21.16 -0.59
CA TYR A 71 -25.67 -20.09 -0.93
C TYR A 71 -24.50 -20.55 -1.79
N GLU A 72 -23.99 -19.67 -2.63
CA GLU A 72 -22.67 -19.80 -3.26
C GLU A 72 -21.61 -19.21 -2.31
N THR A 73 -20.52 -19.96 -2.11
CA THR A 73 -19.44 -19.55 -1.21
C THR A 73 -18.15 -19.31 -1.99
N VAL A 74 -17.52 -18.17 -1.76
CA VAL A 74 -16.19 -17.84 -2.27
C VAL A 74 -15.25 -17.66 -1.09
N ILE A 75 -14.24 -18.53 -1.00
CA ILE A 75 -13.22 -18.48 0.06
C ILE A 75 -11.95 -17.88 -0.54
N ILE A 76 -11.41 -16.80 0.06
CA ILE A 76 -10.13 -16.21 -0.33
C ILE A 76 -9.10 -16.60 0.72
N THR A 77 -8.13 -17.45 0.33
CA THR A 77 -7.13 -17.96 1.28
C THR A 77 -5.84 -18.33 0.57
N GLY A 78 -4.70 -18.19 1.27
CA GLY A 78 -3.40 -18.73 0.87
C GLY A 78 -3.15 -20.17 1.31
N ASP A 79 -4.13 -20.82 1.96
CA ASP A 79 -4.03 -22.19 2.42
C ASP A 79 -4.68 -23.16 1.41
N ARG A 80 -3.98 -24.25 1.12
CA ARG A 80 -4.47 -25.27 0.19
C ARG A 80 -5.39 -26.29 0.85
N ASP A 81 -5.39 -26.35 2.15
CA ASP A 81 -6.25 -27.30 2.87
C ASP A 81 -7.73 -26.97 2.69
N TYR A 82 -8.03 -25.71 2.33
CA TYR A 82 -9.38 -25.31 1.92
C TYR A 82 -9.88 -25.97 0.62
N LEU A 83 -9.00 -26.61 -0.15
CA LEU A 83 -9.43 -27.35 -1.34
C LEU A 83 -10.37 -28.51 -1.01
N GLN A 84 -10.34 -29.00 0.22
CA GLN A 84 -11.29 -30.02 0.70
C GLN A 84 -12.75 -29.53 0.75
N LEU A 85 -12.96 -28.19 0.77
CA LEU A 85 -14.31 -27.58 0.85
C LEU A 85 -14.88 -27.26 -0.52
N VAL A 86 -14.07 -27.35 -1.58
CA VAL A 86 -14.47 -27.02 -2.95
C VAL A 86 -15.56 -27.99 -3.43
N ASP A 87 -16.63 -27.43 -3.97
CA ASP A 87 -17.72 -28.16 -4.61
C ASP A 87 -18.39 -27.28 -5.69
N PRO A 88 -19.49 -27.70 -6.35
CA PRO A 88 -20.14 -26.89 -7.37
C PRO A 88 -20.60 -25.50 -6.91
N ARG A 89 -20.79 -25.29 -5.59
CA ARG A 89 -21.20 -24.02 -4.98
C ARG A 89 -20.11 -23.33 -4.18
N THR A 90 -19.01 -24.02 -3.92
CA THR A 90 -17.88 -23.47 -3.15
C THR A 90 -16.64 -23.34 -4.03
N THR A 91 -16.15 -22.13 -4.17
CA THR A 91 -14.93 -21.81 -4.92
C THR A 91 -13.86 -21.27 -3.99
N VAL A 92 -12.61 -21.70 -4.16
CA VAL A 92 -11.45 -21.13 -3.46
C VAL A 92 -10.66 -20.24 -4.41
N LEU A 93 -10.44 -18.99 -4.02
CA LEU A 93 -9.57 -18.02 -4.68
C LEU A 93 -8.21 -18.01 -3.97
N TYR A 94 -7.19 -18.54 -4.64
CA TYR A 94 -5.85 -18.71 -4.09
C TYR A 94 -4.88 -17.66 -4.64
N PRO A 95 -4.23 -16.83 -3.79
CA PRO A 95 -3.27 -15.82 -4.23
C PRO A 95 -1.99 -16.46 -4.80
N MET A 96 -1.66 -16.14 -6.06
CA MET A 96 -0.47 -16.67 -6.74
C MET A 96 0.74 -15.73 -6.64
N ARG A 97 0.51 -14.43 -6.84
CA ARG A 97 1.53 -13.37 -6.75
C ARG A 97 0.89 -12.15 -6.08
N GLY A 98 1.07 -12.03 -4.77
CA GLY A 98 0.32 -11.04 -4.02
C GLY A 98 -1.19 -11.24 -4.18
N VAL A 99 -1.97 -10.22 -3.94
CA VAL A 99 -3.45 -10.26 -4.03
C VAL A 99 -3.98 -9.90 -5.43
N SER A 100 -3.11 -9.49 -6.36
CA SER A 100 -3.52 -9.05 -7.70
C SER A 100 -3.83 -10.19 -8.67
N THR A 101 -3.32 -11.40 -8.41
CA THR A 101 -3.52 -12.56 -9.28
C THR A 101 -4.03 -13.73 -8.45
N LEU A 102 -5.32 -14.02 -8.60
CA LEU A 102 -5.99 -15.10 -7.89
C LEU A 102 -6.21 -16.29 -8.83
N HIS A 103 -5.86 -17.49 -8.38
CA HIS A 103 -6.21 -18.73 -9.05
C HIS A 103 -7.54 -19.24 -8.50
N ARG A 104 -8.48 -19.51 -9.40
CA ARG A 104 -9.82 -19.98 -9.06
C ARG A 104 -9.85 -21.51 -9.04
N PHE A 105 -10.01 -22.11 -7.86
CA PHE A 105 -10.20 -23.54 -7.70
C PHE A 105 -11.69 -23.88 -7.67
N THR A 106 -12.12 -24.57 -8.72
CA THR A 106 -13.39 -25.29 -8.83
C THR A 106 -13.10 -26.79 -8.74
N PRO A 107 -14.08 -27.69 -8.62
CA PRO A 107 -13.83 -29.14 -8.63
C PRO A 107 -12.97 -29.58 -9.81
N ALA A 108 -13.29 -29.10 -11.02
CA ALA A 108 -12.51 -29.41 -12.23
C ALA A 108 -11.06 -28.92 -12.14
N ALA A 109 -10.81 -27.72 -11.57
CA ALA A 109 -9.46 -27.19 -11.41
C ALA A 109 -8.65 -27.96 -10.36
N VAL A 110 -9.30 -28.50 -9.31
CA VAL A 110 -8.65 -29.41 -8.34
C VAL A 110 -8.27 -30.72 -9.01
N GLU A 111 -9.17 -31.31 -9.78
CA GLU A 111 -8.91 -32.55 -10.53
C GLU A 111 -7.81 -32.37 -11.58
N GLU A 112 -7.83 -31.28 -12.34
CA GLU A 112 -6.78 -30.96 -13.33
C GLU A 112 -5.41 -30.86 -12.66
N LYS A 113 -5.32 -30.24 -11.50
CA LYS A 113 -4.05 -29.98 -10.84
C LYS A 113 -3.50 -31.15 -10.04
N TYR A 114 -4.35 -31.86 -9.33
CA TYR A 114 -3.95 -32.91 -8.38
C TYR A 114 -4.32 -34.33 -8.86
N GLY A 115 -5.19 -34.46 -9.85
CA GLY A 115 -5.75 -35.73 -10.28
C GLY A 115 -6.69 -36.37 -9.27
N LEU A 116 -7.26 -35.58 -8.37
CA LEU A 116 -8.09 -36.01 -7.23
C LEU A 116 -9.32 -35.10 -7.11
N THR A 117 -10.42 -35.66 -6.58
CA THR A 117 -11.57 -34.83 -6.21
C THR A 117 -11.28 -34.02 -4.94
N PRO A 118 -12.01 -32.91 -4.71
CA PRO A 118 -11.87 -32.13 -3.48
C PRO A 118 -11.98 -32.97 -2.19
N GLU A 119 -12.94 -33.89 -2.14
CA GLU A 119 -13.15 -34.75 -0.98
C GLU A 119 -11.96 -35.68 -0.70
N GLN A 120 -11.15 -36.00 -1.72
CA GLN A 120 -9.95 -36.82 -1.61
C GLN A 120 -8.73 -36.03 -1.14
N TYR A 121 -8.81 -34.69 -1.15
CA TYR A 121 -7.66 -33.84 -0.84
C TYR A 121 -7.11 -34.05 0.60
N PRO A 122 -7.92 -34.16 1.65
CA PRO A 122 -7.41 -34.42 3.00
C PRO A 122 -6.68 -35.76 3.14
N ASP A 123 -7.15 -36.78 2.46
CA ASP A 123 -6.53 -38.12 2.46
C ASP A 123 -5.16 -38.09 1.76
N PHE A 124 -5.10 -37.37 0.64
CA PHE A 124 -3.86 -37.10 -0.06
C PHE A 124 -2.85 -36.29 0.79
N ALA A 125 -3.33 -35.23 1.45
CA ALA A 125 -2.49 -34.40 2.34
C ALA A 125 -1.94 -35.21 3.52
N ALA A 126 -2.77 -36.06 4.12
CA ALA A 126 -2.35 -36.93 5.22
C ALA A 126 -1.21 -37.89 4.85
N LEU A 127 -1.23 -38.43 3.63
CA LEU A 127 -0.20 -39.33 3.10
C LEU A 127 1.10 -38.57 2.74
N ARG A 128 0.96 -37.41 2.11
CA ARG A 128 2.07 -36.58 1.68
C ARG A 128 2.80 -35.95 2.87
N GLY A 129 2.08 -35.70 3.96
CA GLY A 129 2.48 -34.82 5.05
C GLY A 129 2.45 -33.34 4.65
N ASP A 130 2.60 -32.46 5.61
CA ASP A 130 2.70 -31.01 5.39
C ASP A 130 3.82 -30.39 6.23
N PRO A 131 4.96 -30.02 5.60
CA PRO A 131 6.04 -29.35 6.32
C PRO A 131 5.66 -28.00 6.91
N SER A 132 4.65 -27.29 6.36
CA SER A 132 4.20 -25.98 6.87
C SER A 132 3.48 -26.10 8.22
N ASP A 133 2.86 -27.25 8.46
CA ASP A 133 2.16 -27.59 9.71
C ASP A 133 2.94 -28.58 10.58
N ASN A 134 4.17 -28.88 10.16
CA ASN A 134 5.03 -29.85 10.83
C ASN A 134 4.44 -31.28 10.87
N LEU A 135 3.62 -31.62 9.88
CA LEU A 135 3.07 -32.96 9.74
C LEU A 135 4.06 -33.86 9.00
N PRO A 136 4.57 -34.95 9.66
CA PRO A 136 5.55 -35.81 9.05
C PRO A 136 5.02 -36.53 7.80
N ASN A 137 5.86 -36.62 6.77
CA ASN A 137 5.59 -37.41 5.58
C ASN A 137 5.97 -38.89 5.78
N ILE A 138 5.48 -39.73 4.89
CA ILE A 138 5.91 -41.12 4.78
C ILE A 138 7.15 -41.16 3.87
N PRO A 139 8.32 -41.68 4.32
CA PRO A 139 9.51 -41.80 3.48
C PRO A 139 9.25 -42.60 2.17
N GLY A 140 9.53 -41.95 1.04
CA GLY A 140 9.26 -42.50 -0.30
C GLY A 140 7.83 -42.31 -0.81
N VAL A 141 6.97 -41.64 -0.05
CA VAL A 141 5.62 -41.24 -0.46
C VAL A 141 5.57 -39.72 -0.64
N GLY A 142 5.72 -39.26 -1.84
CA GLY A 142 5.51 -37.87 -2.22
C GLY A 142 4.19 -37.71 -2.96
N GLU A 143 3.97 -36.51 -3.50
CA GLU A 143 2.73 -36.12 -4.20
C GLU A 143 2.26 -37.17 -5.22
N LYS A 144 3.13 -37.59 -6.14
CA LYS A 144 2.77 -38.58 -7.18
C LYS A 144 2.35 -39.93 -6.61
N THR A 145 2.99 -40.40 -5.55
CA THR A 145 2.67 -41.69 -4.94
C THR A 145 1.36 -41.61 -4.16
N ALA A 146 1.18 -40.54 -3.38
CA ALA A 146 -0.05 -40.28 -2.64
C ALA A 146 -1.26 -40.16 -3.58
N THR A 147 -1.14 -39.37 -4.67
CA THR A 147 -2.17 -39.25 -5.70
C THR A 147 -2.53 -40.62 -6.28
N LYS A 148 -1.51 -41.40 -6.71
CA LYS A 148 -1.74 -42.74 -7.30
C LYS A 148 -2.46 -43.68 -6.32
N TRP A 149 -2.12 -43.66 -5.05
CA TRP A 149 -2.76 -44.53 -4.06
C TRP A 149 -4.20 -44.13 -3.81
N ILE A 150 -4.47 -42.82 -3.67
CA ILE A 150 -5.85 -42.35 -3.48
C ILE A 150 -6.69 -42.61 -4.75
N GLN A 151 -6.16 -42.43 -5.95
CA GLN A 151 -6.86 -42.80 -7.19
C GLN A 151 -7.19 -44.30 -7.24
N GLN A 152 -6.27 -45.15 -6.78
CA GLN A 152 -6.45 -46.61 -6.84
C GLN A 152 -7.43 -47.11 -5.78
N TYR A 153 -7.39 -46.59 -4.57
CA TYR A 153 -8.19 -47.07 -3.43
C TYR A 153 -9.38 -46.18 -3.10
N GLY A 154 -9.49 -45.01 -3.69
CA GLY A 154 -10.60 -44.06 -3.50
C GLY A 154 -10.47 -43.22 -2.25
N THR A 155 -10.30 -43.84 -1.09
CA THR A 155 -10.21 -43.19 0.23
C THR A 155 -9.03 -43.74 1.02
N LEU A 156 -8.58 -42.97 2.03
CA LEU A 156 -7.55 -43.41 2.97
C LEU A 156 -8.00 -44.66 3.76
N ASP A 157 -9.24 -44.73 4.18
CA ASP A 157 -9.76 -45.89 4.92
C ASP A 157 -9.67 -47.17 4.11
N ASN A 158 -10.03 -47.12 2.83
CA ASN A 158 -9.89 -48.26 1.94
C ASN A 158 -8.41 -48.60 1.66
N LEU A 159 -7.54 -47.60 1.52
CA LEU A 159 -6.08 -47.78 1.42
C LEU A 159 -5.52 -48.48 2.66
N LEU A 160 -5.95 -48.09 3.86
CA LEU A 160 -5.54 -48.70 5.12
C LEU A 160 -6.00 -50.16 5.22
N ALA A 161 -7.21 -50.49 4.77
CA ALA A 161 -7.72 -51.86 4.73
C ALA A 161 -6.91 -52.77 3.79
N HIS A 162 -6.24 -52.21 2.78
CA HIS A 162 -5.41 -52.93 1.80
C HIS A 162 -3.92 -52.65 1.94
N ALA A 163 -3.47 -52.16 3.12
CA ALA A 163 -2.07 -51.77 3.36
C ALA A 163 -1.07 -52.88 3.05
N ASP A 164 -1.41 -54.16 3.27
CA ASP A 164 -0.57 -55.32 3.02
C ASP A 164 -0.38 -55.62 1.52
N GLU A 165 -1.25 -55.10 0.67
CA GLU A 165 -1.14 -55.29 -0.79
C GLU A 165 -0.15 -54.32 -1.43
N ILE A 166 0.24 -53.26 -0.71
CA ILE A 166 1.18 -52.25 -1.20
C ILE A 166 2.60 -52.77 -1.11
N LYS A 167 3.17 -53.05 -2.28
CA LYS A 167 4.53 -53.67 -2.39
C LYS A 167 5.64 -52.61 -2.35
N GLY A 168 6.84 -53.08 -1.97
CA GLY A 168 8.06 -52.30 -2.01
C GLY A 168 8.26 -51.41 -0.78
N LYS A 169 9.38 -50.67 -0.76
CA LYS A 169 9.83 -49.91 0.42
C LYS A 169 8.82 -48.84 0.89
N ALA A 170 8.12 -48.20 -0.06
CA ALA A 170 7.06 -47.22 0.27
C ALA A 170 5.89 -47.88 1.02
N GLY A 171 5.49 -49.10 0.63
CA GLY A 171 4.46 -49.86 1.33
C GLY A 171 4.88 -50.32 2.73
N GLU A 172 6.15 -50.73 2.90
CA GLU A 172 6.70 -51.02 4.22
C GLU A 172 6.68 -49.79 5.11
N ASN A 173 7.20 -48.66 4.63
CA ASN A 173 7.20 -47.39 5.36
C ASN A 173 5.79 -46.90 5.70
N PHE A 174 4.80 -47.14 4.82
CA PHE A 174 3.40 -46.81 5.07
C PHE A 174 2.86 -47.62 6.25
N ARG A 175 3.03 -48.95 6.23
CA ARG A 175 2.55 -49.82 7.32
C ARG A 175 3.17 -49.46 8.69
N GLU A 176 4.44 -49.09 8.70
CA GLU A 176 5.12 -48.63 9.91
C GLU A 176 4.59 -47.29 10.47
N ARG A 177 3.88 -46.52 9.63
CA ARG A 177 3.42 -45.16 9.97
C ARG A 177 1.91 -44.95 9.89
N ILE A 178 1.16 -46.03 9.94
CA ILE A 178 -0.33 -45.95 9.86
C ILE A 178 -0.90 -45.00 10.91
N ASP A 179 -0.41 -45.07 12.15
CA ASP A 179 -0.91 -44.20 13.23
C ASP A 179 -0.60 -42.72 12.97
N GLN A 180 0.61 -42.45 12.41
CA GLN A 180 0.97 -41.09 12.02
C GLN A 180 0.08 -40.57 10.88
N VAL A 181 -0.23 -41.41 9.90
CA VAL A 181 -1.11 -41.02 8.77
C VAL A 181 -2.52 -40.74 9.25
N LYS A 182 -3.04 -41.55 10.18
CA LYS A 182 -4.35 -41.30 10.82
C LYS A 182 -4.35 -39.99 11.58
N LEU A 183 -3.29 -39.71 12.34
CA LEU A 183 -3.13 -38.44 13.05
C LEU A 183 -3.07 -37.26 12.06
N ASN A 184 -2.25 -37.35 11.01
CA ASN A 184 -2.17 -36.35 9.96
C ASN A 184 -3.57 -36.06 9.37
N ARG A 185 -4.32 -37.14 9.06
CA ARG A 185 -5.69 -37.02 8.50
C ARG A 185 -6.62 -36.26 9.45
N THR A 186 -6.55 -36.54 10.75
CA THR A 186 -7.35 -35.83 11.74
C THR A 186 -6.95 -34.35 11.87
N LEU A 187 -5.66 -34.05 11.80
CA LEU A 187 -5.15 -32.68 11.92
C LEU A 187 -5.38 -31.83 10.66
N THR A 188 -5.37 -32.45 9.47
CA THR A 188 -5.63 -31.77 8.19
C THR A 188 -7.13 -31.56 7.91
N HIS A 189 -7.98 -32.39 8.52
CA HIS A 189 -9.43 -32.26 8.35
C HIS A 189 -9.96 -31.06 9.11
N MET A 190 -10.69 -30.19 8.42
CA MET A 190 -11.36 -29.05 9.04
C MET A 190 -12.67 -29.48 9.68
N LEU A 191 -12.98 -28.92 10.84
CA LEU A 191 -14.27 -29.12 11.49
C LEU A 191 -15.37 -28.38 10.70
N THR A 192 -16.52 -29.02 10.53
CA THR A 192 -17.61 -28.49 9.72
C THR A 192 -18.94 -28.39 10.48
N ASP A 193 -18.93 -28.72 11.76
CA ASP A 193 -20.11 -28.85 12.61
C ASP A 193 -19.98 -28.13 13.97
N MET A 194 -19.11 -27.09 14.01
CA MET A 194 -18.92 -26.29 15.23
C MET A 194 -20.17 -25.48 15.55
N GLU A 195 -20.40 -25.26 16.81
CA GLU A 195 -21.38 -24.28 17.27
C GLU A 195 -20.81 -22.87 17.18
N LEU A 196 -21.25 -22.11 16.18
CA LEU A 196 -20.79 -20.74 15.92
C LEU A 196 -21.76 -19.71 16.50
N PRO A 197 -21.28 -18.53 16.92
CA PRO A 197 -22.14 -17.48 17.48
C PRO A 197 -23.10 -16.88 16.44
N VAL A 198 -22.80 -17.03 15.14
CA VAL A 198 -23.61 -16.52 14.03
C VAL A 198 -23.63 -17.51 12.87
N GLY A 199 -24.76 -17.61 12.19
CA GLY A 199 -24.90 -18.38 10.95
C GLY A 199 -24.63 -17.55 9.69
N PRO A 200 -24.52 -18.19 8.51
CA PRO A 200 -24.29 -17.48 7.25
C PRO A 200 -25.38 -16.45 6.90
N ASP A 201 -26.62 -16.68 7.32
CA ASP A 201 -27.78 -15.81 7.14
C ASP A 201 -27.73 -14.53 7.99
N GLN A 202 -26.82 -14.45 8.95
CA GLN A 202 -26.59 -13.31 9.83
C GLN A 202 -25.32 -12.51 9.45
N LEU A 203 -24.65 -12.90 8.38
CA LEU A 203 -23.38 -12.31 7.93
C LEU A 203 -23.56 -11.37 6.74
N GLU A 204 -24.68 -10.65 6.69
CA GLU A 204 -24.86 -9.59 5.71
C GLU A 204 -23.84 -8.47 5.92
N LEU A 205 -23.35 -7.90 4.82
CA LEU A 205 -22.48 -6.74 4.87
C LEU A 205 -23.32 -5.54 5.31
N SER A 206 -23.08 -5.07 6.54
CA SER A 206 -23.79 -3.91 7.09
C SER A 206 -23.29 -2.63 6.43
N PRO A 207 -24.15 -1.65 6.19
CA PRO A 207 -23.69 -0.35 5.72
C PRO A 207 -22.72 0.31 6.71
N ALA A 208 -21.63 0.87 6.18
CA ALA A 208 -20.61 1.56 6.97
C ALA A 208 -21.00 3.03 7.20
N ASP A 209 -20.80 3.54 8.42
CA ASP A 209 -20.88 4.97 8.70
C ASP A 209 -19.65 5.69 8.14
N VAL A 210 -19.88 6.55 7.15
CA VAL A 210 -18.80 7.28 6.46
C VAL A 210 -17.98 8.15 7.40
N ALA A 211 -18.61 8.78 8.40
CA ALA A 211 -17.92 9.65 9.35
C ALA A 211 -17.01 8.82 10.28
N GLU A 212 -17.50 7.66 10.76
CA GLU A 212 -16.72 6.77 11.62
C GLU A 212 -15.56 6.14 10.84
N VAL A 213 -15.79 5.70 9.58
CA VAL A 213 -14.72 5.20 8.69
C VAL A 213 -13.67 6.27 8.47
N SER A 214 -14.07 7.50 8.13
CA SER A 214 -13.15 8.61 7.89
C SER A 214 -12.30 8.90 9.13
N LYS A 215 -12.92 9.00 10.29
CA LYS A 215 -12.22 9.18 11.57
C LYS A 215 -11.23 8.05 11.84
N ARG A 216 -11.64 6.80 11.65
CA ARG A 216 -10.79 5.63 11.89
C ARG A 216 -9.60 5.57 10.94
N PHE A 217 -9.81 5.87 9.66
CA PHE A 217 -8.73 5.93 8.68
C PHE A 217 -7.75 7.07 8.96
N ASP A 218 -8.25 8.22 9.42
CA ASP A 218 -7.40 9.34 9.84
C ASP A 218 -6.56 8.99 11.07
N ASP A 219 -7.15 8.34 12.09
CA ASP A 219 -6.43 7.90 13.29
C ASP A 219 -5.32 6.88 12.96
N LEU A 220 -5.53 6.05 11.95
CA LEU A 220 -4.56 5.08 11.44
C LEU A 220 -3.64 5.64 10.35
N GLN A 221 -3.79 6.91 10.00
CA GLN A 221 -3.00 7.58 8.96
C GLN A 221 -3.13 6.91 7.57
N PHE A 222 -4.29 6.34 7.28
CA PHE A 222 -4.59 5.86 5.95
C PHE A 222 -4.92 7.05 5.04
N GLY A 223 -4.26 7.12 3.87
CA GLY A 223 -4.47 8.24 2.94
C GLY A 223 -5.86 8.23 2.29
N ALA A 224 -6.27 9.39 1.78
CA ALA A 224 -7.57 9.60 1.13
C ALA A 224 -7.85 8.58 0.01
N ASN A 225 -6.85 8.27 -0.81
CA ASN A 225 -6.98 7.30 -1.90
C ASN A 225 -7.44 5.91 -1.42
N LEU A 226 -6.92 5.42 -0.27
CA LEU A 226 -7.38 4.14 0.28
C LEU A 226 -8.82 4.26 0.79
N ARG A 227 -9.15 5.34 1.47
CA ARG A 227 -10.49 5.62 1.98
C ARG A 227 -11.52 5.66 0.85
N GLU A 228 -11.26 6.46 -0.20
CA GLU A 228 -12.14 6.56 -1.38
C GLU A 228 -12.37 5.21 -2.04
N ARG A 229 -11.29 4.44 -2.26
CA ARG A 229 -11.39 3.10 -2.85
C ARG A 229 -12.20 2.13 -2.01
N VAL A 230 -12.10 2.22 -0.69
CA VAL A 230 -12.85 1.35 0.22
C VAL A 230 -14.31 1.76 0.26
N LEU A 231 -14.61 3.06 0.44
CA LEU A 231 -15.98 3.58 0.46
C LEU A 231 -16.72 3.39 -0.88
N ALA A 232 -16.00 3.31 -1.99
CA ALA A 232 -16.58 3.00 -3.30
C ALA A 232 -17.07 1.55 -3.45
N VAL A 233 -16.65 0.62 -2.59
CA VAL A 233 -16.99 -0.81 -2.71
C VAL A 233 -17.81 -1.36 -1.53
N VAL A 234 -17.85 -0.68 -0.38
CA VAL A 234 -18.69 -1.07 0.75
C VAL A 234 -20.03 -0.32 0.72
N PRO A 235 -21.15 -0.95 1.13
CA PRO A 235 -22.39 -0.22 1.35
C PRO A 235 -22.16 0.85 2.43
N THR A 236 -22.73 2.04 2.25
CA THR A 236 -22.56 3.12 3.22
C THR A 236 -23.93 3.60 3.73
N GLU A 237 -24.03 3.86 5.04
CA GLU A 237 -25.11 4.63 5.66
C GLU A 237 -24.59 6.02 6.04
N GLY A 238 -25.45 7.01 5.89
CA GLY A 238 -25.06 8.40 5.99
C GLY A 238 -24.70 8.92 4.61
N HIS A 239 -24.98 10.15 4.36
CA HIS A 239 -24.50 10.82 3.18
C HIS A 239 -22.96 10.74 3.23
N VAL A 240 -22.32 9.95 2.33
CA VAL A 240 -21.27 10.59 1.57
C VAL A 240 -22.02 11.85 1.12
N ALA A 241 -21.64 13.00 1.61
CA ALA A 241 -22.03 14.20 0.93
C ALA A 241 -21.49 14.01 -0.50
N GLU A 242 -22.36 13.47 -1.40
CA GLU A 242 -22.25 13.65 -2.84
C GLU A 242 -22.45 15.13 -3.19
N ASP A 243 -22.78 15.91 -2.17
CA ASP A 243 -22.47 17.30 -2.16
C ASP A 243 -20.94 17.44 -2.11
N SER A 244 -20.26 17.21 -3.26
CA SER A 244 -19.29 18.21 -3.68
C SER A 244 -20.02 19.49 -3.37
N VAL A 245 -19.65 20.14 -2.27
CA VAL A 245 -20.24 21.41 -1.90
C VAL A 245 -19.90 22.29 -3.09
N GLU A 246 -20.81 22.38 -4.07
CA GLU A 246 -20.88 23.60 -4.83
C GLU A 246 -21.00 24.65 -3.74
N LEU A 247 -19.96 25.44 -3.58
CA LEU A 247 -19.93 26.50 -2.57
C LEU A 247 -20.91 27.53 -3.06
N THR A 248 -22.21 27.21 -2.87
CA THR A 248 -23.39 27.86 -3.45
C THR A 248 -23.55 29.31 -3.02
N ASP A 249 -22.74 29.71 -2.03
CA ASP A 249 -22.84 31.06 -1.44
C ASP A 249 -21.67 31.97 -1.85
N VAL A 250 -20.91 31.63 -2.92
CA VAL A 250 -19.83 32.47 -3.42
C VAL A 250 -20.29 33.30 -4.60
N VAL A 251 -20.03 34.58 -4.54
CA VAL A 251 -20.29 35.49 -5.65
C VAL A 251 -18.98 35.74 -6.39
N VAL A 252 -18.90 35.29 -7.63
CA VAL A 252 -17.76 35.62 -8.49
C VAL A 252 -18.05 36.95 -9.18
N ASP A 253 -17.22 37.95 -8.84
CA ASP A 253 -17.38 39.30 -9.36
C ASP A 253 -16.73 39.40 -10.75
N ASP A 254 -17.44 39.89 -11.72
CA ASP A 254 -16.93 40.16 -13.08
C ASP A 254 -16.60 41.67 -13.19
N VAL A 255 -15.50 42.05 -12.50
CA VAL A 255 -14.97 43.42 -12.47
C VAL A 255 -13.47 43.41 -12.65
N PRO A 256 -12.82 44.51 -13.09
CA PRO A 256 -11.38 44.61 -13.15
C PRO A 256 -10.72 44.29 -11.82
N LEU A 257 -9.65 43.49 -11.85
CA LEU A 257 -8.96 43.02 -10.64
C LEU A 257 -8.43 44.22 -9.81
N ALA A 258 -7.94 45.26 -10.47
CA ALA A 258 -7.45 46.48 -9.82
C ALA A 258 -8.52 47.15 -8.98
N ASP A 259 -9.75 47.31 -9.50
CA ASP A 259 -10.86 47.93 -8.79
C ASP A 259 -11.32 47.06 -7.64
N TRP A 260 -11.39 45.72 -7.84
CA TRP A 260 -11.77 44.74 -6.84
C TRP A 260 -10.83 44.77 -5.63
N LEU A 261 -9.50 44.78 -5.88
CA LEU A 261 -8.47 44.85 -4.83
C LEU A 261 -8.47 46.20 -4.11
N ALA A 262 -8.69 47.29 -4.83
CA ALA A 262 -8.73 48.64 -4.23
C ALA A 262 -9.86 48.81 -3.21
N GLU A 263 -11.04 48.24 -3.48
CA GLU A 263 -12.19 48.28 -2.57
C GLU A 263 -11.96 47.49 -1.28
N ARG A 264 -11.05 46.48 -1.29
CA ARG A 264 -10.79 45.55 -0.18
C ARG A 264 -9.42 45.74 0.45
N SER A 265 -8.81 46.88 0.24
CA SER A 265 -7.47 47.20 0.80
C SER A 265 -7.47 47.09 2.32
N GLY A 266 -6.48 46.37 2.87
CA GLY A 266 -6.31 46.12 4.31
C GLY A 266 -7.15 44.95 4.86
N GLU A 267 -8.00 44.33 4.04
CA GLU A 267 -8.75 43.14 4.45
C GLU A 267 -7.93 41.86 4.34
N GLY A 268 -8.23 40.87 5.21
CA GLY A 268 -7.66 39.53 5.10
C GLY A 268 -8.39 38.70 4.05
N MET A 269 -7.68 38.21 3.06
CA MET A 269 -8.23 37.46 1.93
C MET A 269 -7.53 36.13 1.71
N ALA A 270 -8.28 35.13 1.29
CA ALA A 270 -7.71 33.86 0.85
C ALA A 270 -7.22 33.98 -0.59
N LEU A 271 -6.05 33.41 -0.86
CA LEU A 271 -5.44 33.35 -2.17
C LEU A 271 -5.09 31.90 -2.50
N PHE A 272 -5.55 31.42 -3.63
CA PHE A 272 -5.13 30.14 -4.20
C PHE A 272 -4.53 30.37 -5.58
N VAL A 273 -3.34 29.78 -5.82
CA VAL A 273 -2.56 29.96 -7.06
C VAL A 273 -2.27 28.59 -7.65
N THR A 274 -2.48 28.45 -8.94
CA THR A 274 -2.09 27.25 -9.70
C THR A 274 -0.84 27.53 -10.53
N GLY A 275 -0.03 26.48 -10.72
CA GLY A 275 1.22 26.59 -11.47
C GLY A 275 2.28 25.63 -11.00
N THR A 276 3.53 25.94 -11.33
CA THR A 276 4.71 25.16 -10.92
C THR A 276 5.43 25.88 -9.78
N GLY A 277 5.47 25.26 -8.60
CA GLY A 277 6.11 25.83 -7.40
C GLY A 277 7.54 25.35 -7.17
N THR A 278 8.26 24.92 -8.19
CA THR A 278 9.67 24.49 -8.08
C THR A 278 10.59 25.69 -7.97
N PRO A 279 11.55 25.71 -7.03
CA PRO A 279 12.51 26.80 -6.91
C PRO A 279 13.23 27.09 -8.24
N ASN A 280 13.36 28.36 -8.60
CA ASN A 280 13.98 28.85 -9.85
C ASN A 280 13.36 28.36 -11.17
N GLN A 281 12.29 27.60 -11.11
CA GLN A 281 11.49 27.12 -12.24
C GLN A 281 9.99 27.38 -11.98
N GLY A 282 9.68 28.25 -11.04
CA GLY A 282 8.33 28.61 -10.69
C GLY A 282 7.62 29.35 -11.84
N ASP A 283 6.35 29.08 -12.00
CA ASP A 283 5.46 29.84 -12.88
C ASP A 283 4.03 29.73 -12.37
N ALA A 284 3.36 30.86 -12.20
CA ALA A 284 1.96 30.95 -11.81
C ALA A 284 1.10 31.07 -13.07
N SER A 285 0.10 30.20 -13.24
CA SER A 285 -0.82 30.23 -14.37
C SER A 285 -2.07 31.00 -14.10
N ALA A 286 -2.77 30.68 -13.01
CA ALA A 286 -4.03 31.32 -12.63
C ALA A 286 -4.14 31.46 -11.12
N LEU A 287 -5.04 32.32 -10.66
CA LEU A 287 -5.35 32.50 -9.25
C LEU A 287 -6.81 32.81 -9.00
N ALA A 288 -7.25 32.54 -7.76
CA ALA A 288 -8.49 33.05 -7.21
C ALA A 288 -8.20 33.75 -5.88
N ILE A 289 -8.89 34.86 -5.64
CA ILE A 289 -8.87 35.61 -4.39
C ILE A 289 -10.30 35.66 -3.85
N VAL A 290 -10.47 35.40 -2.56
CA VAL A 290 -11.79 35.38 -1.91
C VAL A 290 -11.72 36.21 -0.62
N ASP A 291 -12.68 37.13 -0.45
CA ASP A 291 -12.82 37.89 0.79
C ASP A 291 -13.67 37.14 1.83
N LYS A 292 -13.73 37.69 3.05
CA LYS A 292 -14.51 37.13 4.16
C LYS A 292 -16.02 37.12 3.94
N GLN A 293 -16.54 37.93 3.00
CA GLN A 293 -17.92 38.00 2.62
C GLN A 293 -18.27 37.01 1.51
N ARG A 294 -17.27 36.16 1.08
CA ARG A 294 -17.37 35.21 0.00
C ARG A 294 -17.58 35.84 -1.39
N HIS A 295 -17.07 37.07 -1.60
CA HIS A 295 -16.87 37.60 -2.93
C HIS A 295 -15.52 37.10 -3.47
N ALA A 296 -15.50 36.63 -4.69
CA ALA A 296 -14.35 36.07 -5.36
C ALA A 296 -14.03 36.78 -6.67
N VAL A 297 -12.76 36.84 -7.00
CA VAL A 297 -12.27 37.22 -8.33
C VAL A 297 -11.24 36.17 -8.78
N THR A 298 -11.24 35.89 -10.08
CA THR A 298 -10.28 35.00 -10.72
C THR A 298 -9.45 35.74 -11.74
N ALA A 299 -8.23 35.28 -11.96
CA ALA A 299 -7.35 35.85 -12.98
C ALA A 299 -6.46 34.77 -13.62
N GLU A 300 -6.46 34.75 -14.96
CA GLU A 300 -5.44 34.08 -15.76
C GLU A 300 -4.24 35.02 -15.90
N LEU A 301 -3.11 34.67 -15.31
CA LEU A 301 -1.95 35.58 -15.23
C LEU A 301 -1.28 35.88 -16.58
N GLY A 302 -1.52 35.05 -17.59
CA GLY A 302 -1.08 35.28 -18.96
C GLY A 302 -1.96 36.25 -19.75
N GLU A 303 -3.16 36.59 -19.25
CA GLU A 303 -4.17 37.42 -19.95
C GLU A 303 -4.44 38.75 -19.25
N LEU A 304 -3.78 39.02 -18.09
CA LEU A 304 -3.96 40.27 -17.36
C LEU A 304 -3.55 41.49 -18.20
N ASP A 305 -4.36 42.55 -18.11
CA ASP A 305 -3.91 43.83 -18.61
C ASP A 305 -2.84 44.46 -17.69
N PRO A 306 -2.02 45.39 -18.17
CA PRO A 306 -0.95 45.99 -17.37
C PRO A 306 -1.40 46.67 -16.09
N GLY A 307 -2.64 47.16 -16.01
CA GLY A 307 -3.19 47.81 -14.82
C GLY A 307 -3.53 46.81 -13.73
N ASP A 308 -4.17 45.70 -14.11
CA ASP A 308 -4.53 44.60 -13.22
C ASP A 308 -3.26 43.86 -12.76
N GLU A 309 -2.30 43.64 -13.65
CA GLU A 309 -0.99 43.04 -13.27
C GLU A 309 -0.25 43.88 -12.23
N GLN A 310 -0.19 45.20 -12.42
CA GLN A 310 0.46 46.12 -11.48
C GLN A 310 -0.29 46.15 -10.12
N ALA A 311 -1.63 46.18 -10.14
CA ALA A 311 -2.42 46.16 -8.91
C ALA A 311 -2.26 44.85 -8.14
N LEU A 312 -2.26 43.72 -8.83
CA LEU A 312 -2.00 42.41 -8.24
C LEU A 312 -0.60 42.35 -7.61
N ALA A 313 0.42 42.76 -8.35
CA ALA A 313 1.80 42.76 -7.84
C ALA A 313 1.95 43.66 -6.60
N ALA A 314 1.29 44.83 -6.60
CA ALA A 314 1.28 45.75 -5.46
C ALA A 314 0.57 45.14 -4.23
N TRP A 315 -0.58 44.50 -4.43
CA TRP A 315 -1.28 43.82 -3.35
C TRP A 315 -0.51 42.61 -2.81
N LEU A 316 0.08 41.79 -3.67
CA LEU A 316 0.90 40.65 -3.24
C LEU A 316 2.11 41.10 -2.42
N ALA A 317 2.72 42.22 -2.77
CA ALA A 317 3.84 42.81 -2.05
C ALA A 317 3.41 43.65 -0.83
N SER A 318 2.12 43.90 -0.62
CA SER A 318 1.61 44.65 0.53
C SER A 318 1.65 43.84 1.84
N GLY A 319 1.48 44.54 2.97
CA GLY A 319 1.29 43.92 4.28
C GLY A 319 -0.11 43.39 4.55
N ASP A 320 -1.03 43.50 3.62
CA ASP A 320 -2.42 43.04 3.77
C ASP A 320 -2.45 41.53 4.06
N PRO A 321 -3.28 41.06 5.02
CA PRO A 321 -3.26 39.65 5.42
C PRO A 321 -3.71 38.72 4.30
N LYS A 322 -2.88 37.72 3.97
CA LYS A 322 -3.17 36.70 2.96
C LYS A 322 -3.21 35.31 3.61
N TYR A 323 -4.28 34.56 3.32
CA TYR A 323 -4.43 33.18 3.76
C TYR A 323 -4.14 32.27 2.58
N LEU A 324 -3.27 31.29 2.78
CA LEU A 324 -2.73 30.44 1.72
C LEU A 324 -2.76 28.97 2.11
N HIS A 325 -2.57 28.12 1.11
CA HIS A 325 -2.23 26.72 1.31
C HIS A 325 -0.90 26.43 0.63
N GLY A 326 0.15 26.13 1.41
CA GLY A 326 1.48 25.89 0.87
C GLY A 326 2.18 27.18 0.40
N SER A 327 2.31 28.17 1.27
CA SER A 327 2.87 29.50 0.98
C SER A 327 4.26 29.45 0.34
N LYS A 328 5.09 28.45 0.65
CA LYS A 328 6.41 28.29 0.05
C LYS A 328 6.34 27.99 -1.45
N ALA A 329 5.46 27.09 -1.88
CA ALA A 329 5.25 26.80 -3.31
C ALA A 329 4.65 28.02 -4.02
N THR A 330 3.68 28.70 -3.40
CA THR A 330 3.08 29.92 -3.93
C THR A 330 4.10 31.03 -4.10
N PHE A 331 5.03 31.19 -3.17
CA PHE A 331 6.17 32.13 -3.32
C PHE A 331 6.97 31.84 -4.58
N HIS A 332 7.35 30.58 -4.84
CA HIS A 332 8.11 30.22 -6.03
C HIS A 332 7.31 30.42 -7.32
N MET A 333 6.01 30.11 -7.33
CA MET A 333 5.14 30.36 -8.48
C MET A 333 5.14 31.85 -8.85
N LEU A 334 4.88 32.73 -7.88
CA LEU A 334 4.80 34.18 -8.07
C LEU A 334 6.15 34.79 -8.40
N ALA A 335 7.22 34.34 -7.76
CA ALA A 335 8.59 34.78 -8.05
C ALA A 335 8.99 34.52 -9.51
N GLY A 336 8.52 33.43 -10.12
CA GLY A 336 8.72 33.15 -11.55
C GLY A 336 8.09 34.19 -12.48
N ARG A 337 7.06 34.89 -12.00
CA ARG A 337 6.43 36.03 -12.69
C ARG A 337 7.00 37.38 -12.26
N GLY A 338 8.05 37.40 -11.42
CA GLY A 338 8.63 38.63 -10.90
C GLY A 338 7.79 39.32 -9.83
N MET A 339 6.82 38.64 -9.23
CA MET A 339 5.95 39.15 -8.16
C MET A 339 6.46 38.68 -6.79
N ASP A 340 6.56 39.57 -5.82
CA ASP A 340 6.92 39.25 -4.42
C ASP A 340 5.66 38.91 -3.62
N LEU A 341 5.77 37.99 -2.65
CA LEU A 341 4.69 37.62 -1.75
C LEU A 341 5.05 38.03 -0.30
N THR A 342 4.22 38.90 0.26
CA THR A 342 4.31 39.33 1.67
C THR A 342 2.95 39.29 2.34
N GLY A 343 2.88 39.60 3.65
CA GLY A 343 1.60 39.63 4.37
C GLY A 343 0.96 38.25 4.52
N VAL A 344 1.71 37.16 4.42
CA VAL A 344 1.16 35.81 4.68
C VAL A 344 0.77 35.72 6.16
N ALA A 345 -0.51 35.70 6.43
CA ALA A 345 -1.09 35.65 7.78
C ALA A 345 -1.51 34.22 8.17
N HIS A 346 -1.75 33.35 7.20
CA HIS A 346 -2.07 31.96 7.45
C HIS A 346 -1.57 31.05 6.31
N ASP A 347 -1.08 29.87 6.69
CA ASP A 347 -0.78 28.76 5.78
C ASP A 347 -1.44 27.49 6.31
N THR A 348 -2.50 27.05 5.65
CA THR A 348 -3.32 25.93 6.11
C THR A 348 -2.57 24.58 6.06
N ALA A 349 -1.57 24.44 5.19
CA ALA A 349 -0.75 23.22 5.14
C ALA A 349 0.18 23.11 6.37
N ILE A 350 0.83 24.22 6.76
CA ILE A 350 1.69 24.27 7.95
C ILE A 350 0.85 24.10 9.22
N ALA A 351 -0.32 24.77 9.29
CA ALA A 351 -1.24 24.62 10.42
C ALA A 351 -1.69 23.17 10.60
N ALA A 352 -2.10 22.51 9.53
CA ALA A 352 -2.50 21.10 9.54
C ALA A 352 -1.34 20.16 9.92
N TYR A 353 -0.11 20.48 9.48
CA TYR A 353 1.08 19.72 9.88
C TYR A 353 1.32 19.80 11.40
N LEU A 354 1.20 20.97 12.01
CA LEU A 354 1.38 21.12 13.46
C LEU A 354 0.28 20.42 14.27
N LEU A 355 -0.95 20.43 13.77
CA LEU A 355 -2.08 19.75 14.41
C LEU A 355 -1.95 18.23 14.37
N ARG A 356 -1.48 17.68 13.25
CA ARG A 356 -1.32 16.22 13.05
C ARG A 356 -0.02 15.92 12.29
N PRO A 357 1.15 15.96 12.94
CA PRO A 357 2.42 15.63 12.31
C PRO A 357 2.46 14.15 11.91
N GLY A 358 3.21 13.85 10.83
CA GLY A 358 3.39 12.48 10.39
C GLY A 358 2.32 11.97 9.41
N GLN A 359 1.40 12.81 8.96
CA GLN A 359 0.48 12.46 7.88
C GLN A 359 1.24 12.28 6.55
N ARG A 360 0.71 11.42 5.69
CA ARG A 360 1.34 11.12 4.40
C ARG A 360 1.31 12.33 3.45
N THR A 361 0.22 13.09 3.47
CA THR A 361 0.02 14.28 2.66
C THR A 361 -0.67 15.37 3.47
N TYR A 362 -0.46 16.62 3.05
CA TYR A 362 -1.15 17.81 3.56
C TYR A 362 -1.75 18.58 2.39
N ASP A 363 -2.17 17.89 1.34
CA ASP A 363 -2.86 18.47 0.19
C ASP A 363 -4.18 19.11 0.62
N LEU A 364 -4.57 20.19 -0.05
CA LEU A 364 -5.74 20.99 0.33
C LEU A 364 -7.02 20.14 0.48
N LYS A 365 -7.24 19.22 -0.46
CA LYS A 365 -8.40 18.29 -0.45
C LYS A 365 -8.40 17.42 0.81
N ASP A 366 -7.25 16.83 1.16
CA ASP A 366 -7.11 15.98 2.35
C ASP A 366 -7.30 16.77 3.64
N VAL A 367 -6.71 17.97 3.72
CA VAL A 367 -6.82 18.86 4.89
C VAL A 367 -8.27 19.34 5.05
N TYR A 368 -8.92 19.74 3.96
CA TYR A 368 -10.31 20.20 3.97
C TYR A 368 -11.28 19.12 4.45
N GLN A 369 -11.14 17.93 3.90
CA GLN A 369 -11.98 16.80 4.30
C GLN A 369 -11.71 16.38 5.76
N ARG A 370 -10.47 16.39 6.20
CA ARG A 370 -10.08 15.95 7.56
C ARG A 370 -10.59 16.90 8.64
N HIS A 371 -10.51 18.20 8.41
CA HIS A 371 -10.83 19.20 9.44
C HIS A 371 -12.26 19.72 9.37
N LEU A 372 -12.86 19.75 8.17
CA LEU A 372 -14.22 20.27 7.95
C LEU A 372 -15.25 19.19 7.58
N GLN A 373 -14.80 17.93 7.37
CA GLN A 373 -15.66 16.81 6.97
C GLN A 373 -16.44 17.07 5.67
N ARG A 374 -15.85 17.83 4.74
CA ARG A 374 -16.43 18.19 3.44
C ARG A 374 -15.48 17.78 2.31
N GLN A 375 -16.00 17.50 1.14
CA GLN A 375 -15.20 17.16 -0.04
C GLN A 375 -15.13 18.36 -0.99
N LEU A 376 -13.92 18.66 -1.48
CA LEU A 376 -13.73 19.57 -2.59
C LEU A 376 -14.04 18.81 -3.89
N ALA A 377 -14.80 19.44 -4.80
CA ALA A 377 -15.06 18.89 -6.12
C ALA A 377 -13.75 18.62 -6.86
N GLU A 378 -13.66 17.48 -7.55
CA GLU A 378 -12.57 17.26 -8.50
C GLU A 378 -12.86 18.10 -9.75
N PRO A 379 -11.84 18.74 -10.35
CA PRO A 379 -12.04 19.35 -11.64
C PRO A 379 -12.41 18.24 -12.61
N ASP A 380 -13.66 18.27 -13.09
CA ASP A 380 -14.07 17.45 -14.22
C ASP A 380 -13.13 17.80 -15.38
N GLY A 381 -12.45 16.78 -15.93
CA GLY A 381 -11.47 16.97 -17.00
C GLY A 381 -12.03 17.52 -18.33
N GLN A 382 -13.19 18.15 -18.30
CA GLN A 382 -13.78 18.98 -19.33
C GLN A 382 -13.55 20.45 -18.97
N LEU A 383 -12.75 21.12 -19.80
CA LEU A 383 -12.63 22.58 -19.82
C LEU A 383 -14.06 23.20 -19.78
N SER A 384 -14.46 23.69 -18.60
CA SER A 384 -15.71 24.44 -18.47
C SER A 384 -15.54 25.79 -19.17
N LEU A 385 -16.45 26.09 -20.07
CA LEU A 385 -16.55 27.39 -20.75
C LEU A 385 -17.01 28.55 -19.82
N MET A 386 -17.27 28.27 -18.56
CA MET A 386 -17.56 29.22 -17.50
C MET A 386 -16.50 29.06 -16.41
N GLY A 387 -15.55 29.96 -16.32
CA GLY A 387 -14.41 30.07 -15.40
C GLY A 387 -14.23 28.91 -14.39
N ASP A 388 -13.01 28.51 -14.16
CA ASP A 388 -12.67 27.31 -13.39
C ASP A 388 -13.21 27.41 -11.95
N THR A 389 -14.43 26.90 -11.70
CA THR A 389 -15.06 26.88 -10.36
C THR A 389 -14.16 26.18 -9.33
N SER A 390 -13.32 25.24 -9.74
CA SER A 390 -12.41 24.53 -8.86
C SER A 390 -11.34 25.45 -8.24
N LEU A 391 -10.98 26.53 -8.92
CA LEU A 391 -10.01 27.51 -8.42
C LEU A 391 -10.62 28.36 -7.29
N VAL A 392 -11.85 28.82 -7.49
CA VAL A 392 -12.62 29.57 -6.48
C VAL A 392 -12.91 28.69 -5.27
N ASP A 393 -13.35 27.45 -5.50
CA ASP A 393 -13.62 26.48 -4.44
C ASP A 393 -12.38 26.21 -3.58
N SER A 394 -11.21 26.13 -4.20
CA SER A 394 -9.92 25.99 -3.50
C SER A 394 -9.61 27.21 -2.64
N ALA A 395 -9.85 28.42 -3.13
CA ALA A 395 -9.62 29.65 -2.36
C ALA A 395 -10.61 29.78 -1.18
N VAL A 396 -11.88 29.39 -1.37
CA VAL A 396 -12.86 29.34 -0.28
C VAL A 396 -12.48 28.29 0.76
N ALA A 397 -12.01 27.12 0.32
CA ALA A 397 -11.55 26.09 1.24
C ALA A 397 -10.36 26.58 2.09
N VAL A 398 -9.44 27.35 1.51
CA VAL A 398 -8.36 28.01 2.25
C VAL A 398 -8.90 28.96 3.31
N LEU A 399 -9.92 29.78 2.96
CA LEU A 399 -10.54 30.72 3.90
C LEU A 399 -11.18 30.00 5.10
N GLU A 400 -12.02 29.01 4.83
CA GLU A 400 -12.70 28.22 5.86
C GLU A 400 -11.71 27.45 6.75
N LEU A 401 -10.70 26.84 6.14
CA LEU A 401 -9.64 26.15 6.88
C LEU A 401 -8.80 27.10 7.76
N ALA A 402 -8.51 28.30 7.29
CA ALA A 402 -7.73 29.25 8.08
C ALA A 402 -8.44 29.60 9.39
N GLU A 403 -9.76 29.75 9.39
CA GLU A 403 -10.56 29.98 10.58
C GLU A 403 -10.56 28.77 11.51
N GLU A 404 -10.89 27.59 11.00
CA GLU A 404 -10.98 26.37 11.79
C GLU A 404 -9.64 25.95 12.37
N LEU A 405 -8.58 25.91 11.55
CA LEU A 405 -7.25 25.49 12.01
C LEU A 405 -6.64 26.47 13.04
N THR A 406 -6.97 27.76 12.96
CA THR A 406 -6.60 28.74 13.99
C THR A 406 -7.19 28.36 15.36
N VAL A 407 -8.48 28.01 15.39
CA VAL A 407 -9.17 27.57 16.61
C VAL A 407 -8.52 26.30 17.16
N GLN A 408 -8.27 25.32 16.31
CA GLN A 408 -7.66 24.04 16.72
C GLN A 408 -6.23 24.24 17.26
N LEU A 409 -5.40 25.08 16.62
CA LEU A 409 -4.06 25.42 17.10
C LEU A 409 -4.08 26.11 18.47
N GLN A 410 -5.05 26.96 18.72
CA GLN A 410 -5.24 27.61 20.04
C GLN A 410 -5.62 26.57 21.11
N GLN A 411 -6.49 25.62 20.79
CA GLN A 411 -6.91 24.56 21.71
C GLN A 411 -5.74 23.67 22.16
N ILE A 412 -4.78 23.39 21.28
CA ILE A 412 -3.59 22.60 21.61
C ILE A 412 -2.40 23.45 22.05
N HIS A 413 -2.58 24.75 22.27
CA HIS A 413 -1.53 25.70 22.67
C HIS A 413 -0.33 25.79 21.72
N SER A 414 -0.53 25.55 20.42
CA SER A 414 0.51 25.59 19.39
C SER A 414 0.40 26.81 18.46
N PHE A 415 -0.53 27.72 18.72
CA PHE A 415 -0.72 28.89 17.85
C PHE A 415 0.49 29.84 17.85
N GLU A 416 1.13 30.06 18.99
CA GLU A 416 2.34 30.90 19.09
C GLU A 416 3.50 30.28 18.31
N LEU A 417 3.72 28.96 18.43
CA LEU A 417 4.71 28.23 17.64
C LEU A 417 4.46 28.41 16.14
N TYR A 418 3.21 28.25 15.72
CA TYR A 418 2.80 28.42 14.34
C TYR A 418 3.04 29.83 13.82
N HIS A 419 2.52 30.83 14.54
CA HIS A 419 2.50 32.21 14.08
C HIS A 419 3.89 32.88 14.16
N ASP A 420 4.64 32.65 15.26
CA ASP A 420 5.89 33.39 15.54
C ASP A 420 7.12 32.69 14.96
N LEU A 421 7.05 31.39 14.69
CA LEU A 421 8.18 30.61 14.18
C LEU A 421 7.91 29.98 12.81
N GLU A 422 6.95 29.07 12.70
CA GLU A 422 6.78 28.23 11.50
C GLU A 422 6.36 29.04 10.27
N LEU A 423 5.41 29.93 10.43
CA LEU A 423 4.90 30.75 9.32
C LEU A 423 5.98 31.71 8.77
N PRO A 424 6.73 32.49 9.60
CA PRO A 424 7.87 33.26 9.11
C PRO A 424 9.01 32.42 8.50
N LEU A 425 9.26 31.24 9.07
CA LEU A 425 10.30 30.31 8.60
C LEU A 425 10.04 29.85 7.17
N ALA A 426 8.78 29.59 6.78
CA ALA A 426 8.42 29.21 5.43
C ALA A 426 8.93 30.18 4.37
N ARG A 427 8.82 31.50 4.62
CA ARG A 427 9.36 32.54 3.72
C ARG A 427 10.88 32.54 3.67
N ILE A 428 11.55 32.33 4.82
CA ILE A 428 13.01 32.25 4.87
C ILE A 428 13.50 31.07 4.05
N LEU A 429 12.86 29.89 4.22
CA LEU A 429 13.19 28.69 3.46
C LEU A 429 12.94 28.87 1.96
N ALA A 430 11.83 29.50 1.55
CA ALA A 430 11.57 29.81 0.14
C ALA A 430 12.68 30.68 -0.47
N ARG A 431 13.15 31.69 0.25
CA ARG A 431 14.27 32.53 -0.18
C ARG A 431 15.60 31.78 -0.26
N MET A 432 15.87 30.90 0.70
CA MET A 432 17.05 30.04 0.67
C MET A 432 17.03 29.13 -0.57
N GLU A 433 15.88 28.51 -0.86
CA GLU A 433 15.69 27.65 -2.04
C GLU A 433 15.85 28.44 -3.34
N ALA A 434 15.31 29.66 -3.43
CA ALA A 434 15.47 30.54 -4.57
C ALA A 434 16.93 31.00 -4.79
N THR A 435 17.68 31.21 -3.70
CA THR A 435 19.10 31.55 -3.75
C THR A 435 19.95 30.35 -4.19
N GLY A 436 19.58 29.15 -3.73
CA GLY A 436 20.32 27.92 -3.97
C GLY A 436 21.68 27.88 -3.31
N ILE A 437 22.51 26.94 -3.73
CA ILE A 437 23.91 26.79 -3.32
C ILE A 437 24.81 26.78 -4.55
N ALA A 438 26.00 27.37 -4.43
CA ALA A 438 27.00 27.30 -5.47
C ALA A 438 27.59 25.88 -5.54
N VAL A 439 27.74 25.37 -6.76
CA VAL A 439 28.37 24.08 -7.06
C VAL A 439 29.54 24.32 -8.00
N ASP A 440 30.67 23.69 -7.71
CA ASP A 440 31.83 23.67 -8.59
C ASP A 440 31.59 22.64 -9.72
N VAL A 441 31.03 23.12 -10.84
CA VAL A 441 30.65 22.26 -11.96
C VAL A 441 31.89 21.62 -12.60
N ASP A 442 33.00 22.37 -12.74
CA ASP A 442 34.21 21.86 -13.36
C ASP A 442 34.78 20.68 -12.55
N THR A 443 34.81 20.81 -11.22
CA THR A 443 35.21 19.70 -10.32
C THR A 443 34.29 18.48 -10.44
N LEU A 444 32.98 18.67 -10.58
CA LEU A 444 32.04 17.56 -10.75
C LEU A 444 32.19 16.88 -12.12
N GLU A 445 32.42 17.65 -13.19
CA GLU A 445 32.66 17.12 -14.52
C GLU A 445 33.98 16.35 -14.59
N ASP A 446 35.04 16.84 -13.96
CA ASP A 446 36.31 16.13 -13.83
C ASP A 446 36.19 14.82 -13.05
N GLN A 447 35.43 14.83 -11.96
CA GLN A 447 35.13 13.62 -11.19
C GLN A 447 34.30 12.63 -12.01
N LEU A 448 33.29 13.11 -12.74
CA LEU A 448 32.46 12.26 -13.59
C LEU A 448 33.32 11.60 -14.70
N ALA A 449 34.19 12.38 -15.34
CA ALA A 449 35.11 11.84 -16.35
C ALA A 449 36.02 10.76 -15.76
N THR A 450 36.57 11.02 -14.56
CA THR A 450 37.42 10.05 -13.84
C THR A 450 36.65 8.76 -13.52
N PHE A 451 35.41 8.84 -13.01
CA PHE A 451 34.60 7.68 -12.74
C PHE A 451 34.22 6.88 -13.99
N ILE A 452 33.88 7.59 -15.08
CA ILE A 452 33.60 6.95 -16.39
C ILE A 452 34.81 6.15 -16.87
N ASP A 453 36.00 6.71 -16.76
CA ASP A 453 37.21 6.01 -17.19
C ASP A 453 37.53 4.82 -16.26
N GLN A 454 37.40 4.97 -14.95
CA GLN A 454 37.55 3.86 -14.00
C GLN A 454 36.55 2.71 -14.30
N VAL A 455 35.27 3.03 -14.52
CA VAL A 455 34.26 2.02 -14.87
C VAL A 455 34.64 1.26 -16.14
N LYS A 456 35.15 1.95 -17.16
CA LYS A 456 35.62 1.32 -18.41
C LYS A 456 36.84 0.42 -18.19
N GLU A 457 37.79 0.87 -17.36
CA GLU A 457 38.98 0.09 -17.02
C GLU A 457 38.58 -1.19 -16.26
N GLU A 458 37.69 -1.07 -15.28
CA GLU A 458 37.20 -2.22 -14.49
C GLU A 458 36.38 -3.20 -15.36
N GLU A 459 35.57 -2.65 -16.28
CA GLU A 459 34.81 -3.47 -17.24
C GLU A 459 35.75 -4.23 -18.17
N ALA A 460 36.77 -3.56 -18.70
CA ALA A 460 37.74 -4.17 -19.60
C ALA A 460 38.56 -5.26 -18.90
N ALA A 461 39.02 -5.00 -17.67
CA ALA A 461 39.76 -5.97 -16.87
C ALA A 461 38.91 -7.21 -16.53
N ALA A 462 37.63 -6.99 -16.17
CA ALA A 462 36.72 -8.10 -15.90
C ALA A 462 36.45 -8.95 -17.15
N ARG A 463 36.27 -8.32 -18.32
CA ARG A 463 36.09 -9.01 -19.62
C ARG A 463 37.32 -9.81 -20.03
N GLU A 464 38.50 -9.26 -19.82
CA GLU A 464 39.77 -9.93 -20.11
C GLU A 464 39.91 -11.19 -19.24
N LEU A 465 39.65 -11.09 -17.93
CA LEU A 465 39.69 -12.21 -17.00
C LEU A 465 38.66 -13.30 -17.33
N ALA A 466 37.47 -12.90 -17.80
CA ALA A 466 36.44 -13.83 -18.23
C ALA A 466 36.72 -14.48 -19.58
N GLY A 467 37.64 -13.91 -20.39
CA GLY A 467 37.89 -14.34 -21.76
C GLY A 467 36.74 -14.07 -22.71
N ASP A 468 35.85 -13.13 -22.38
CA ASP A 468 34.67 -12.74 -23.15
C ASP A 468 34.62 -11.20 -23.32
N PRO A 469 35.01 -10.67 -24.50
CA PRO A 469 35.01 -9.23 -24.74
C PRO A 469 33.61 -8.62 -24.77
N ASP A 470 32.58 -9.43 -25.01
CA ASP A 470 31.18 -8.98 -25.10
C ASP A 470 30.38 -9.21 -23.80
N LEU A 471 31.06 -9.63 -22.72
CA LEU A 471 30.44 -9.88 -21.44
C LEU A 471 29.75 -8.61 -20.90
N ASN A 472 28.44 -8.73 -20.64
CA ASN A 472 27.68 -7.68 -19.98
C ASN A 472 27.67 -7.91 -18.46
N LEU A 473 28.45 -7.09 -17.71
CA LEU A 473 28.58 -7.17 -16.26
C LEU A 473 27.30 -6.80 -15.51
N SER A 474 26.32 -6.21 -16.20
CA SER A 474 24.97 -5.95 -15.66
C SER A 474 23.98 -7.10 -15.91
N SER A 475 24.39 -8.15 -16.65
CA SER A 475 23.52 -9.31 -16.95
C SER A 475 23.67 -10.43 -15.93
N PRO A 476 22.69 -10.66 -15.04
CA PRO A 476 22.76 -11.76 -14.07
C PRO A 476 22.93 -13.13 -14.72
N LYS A 477 22.37 -13.32 -15.91
CA LYS A 477 22.44 -14.59 -16.63
C LYS A 477 23.86 -14.88 -17.16
N GLN A 478 24.52 -13.89 -17.73
CA GLN A 478 25.89 -14.04 -18.22
C GLN A 478 26.88 -14.18 -17.05
N LEU A 479 26.71 -13.40 -15.99
CA LEU A 479 27.53 -13.52 -14.80
C LEU A 479 27.42 -14.89 -14.12
N GLN A 480 26.27 -15.54 -14.13
CA GLN A 480 26.14 -16.90 -13.60
C GLN A 480 26.99 -17.90 -14.36
N VAL A 481 27.06 -17.80 -15.68
CA VAL A 481 27.91 -18.66 -16.53
C VAL A 481 29.37 -18.42 -16.19
N VAL A 482 29.80 -17.17 -16.15
CA VAL A 482 31.21 -16.83 -15.84
C VAL A 482 31.59 -17.30 -14.44
N LEU A 483 30.80 -16.97 -13.41
CA LEU A 483 31.13 -17.29 -12.03
C LEU A 483 31.09 -18.80 -11.72
N PHE A 484 30.02 -19.47 -12.15
CA PHE A 484 29.73 -20.83 -11.69
C PHE A 484 30.14 -21.93 -12.69
N GLU A 485 30.28 -21.59 -13.98
CA GLU A 485 30.67 -22.54 -15.02
C GLU A 485 32.12 -22.33 -15.46
N THR A 486 32.53 -21.07 -15.77
CA THR A 486 33.87 -20.75 -16.26
C THR A 486 34.87 -20.78 -15.10
N PHE A 487 34.60 -20.06 -14.00
CA PHE A 487 35.51 -20.03 -12.84
C PHE A 487 35.23 -21.12 -11.81
N GLY A 488 34.16 -21.90 -11.96
CA GLY A 488 33.84 -23.00 -11.06
C GLY A 488 33.61 -22.58 -9.59
N MET A 489 33.23 -21.34 -9.35
CA MET A 489 33.01 -20.81 -8.00
C MET A 489 31.82 -21.50 -7.32
N PRO A 490 31.77 -21.54 -5.99
CA PRO A 490 30.62 -22.04 -5.26
C PRO A 490 29.36 -21.24 -5.59
N LYS A 491 28.26 -21.96 -5.76
CA LYS A 491 26.97 -21.37 -6.09
C LYS A 491 26.44 -20.55 -4.93
N THR A 492 25.97 -19.34 -5.23
CA THR A 492 25.32 -18.42 -4.29
C THR A 492 23.88 -18.86 -3.99
N LYS A 493 23.12 -18.05 -3.27
CA LYS A 493 21.72 -18.30 -2.94
C LYS A 493 20.88 -18.54 -4.21
N LYS A 494 20.13 -19.64 -4.24
CA LYS A 494 19.25 -19.98 -5.35
C LYS A 494 18.03 -19.05 -5.42
N THR A 495 17.74 -18.54 -6.60
CA THR A 495 16.56 -17.73 -6.91
C THR A 495 15.64 -18.48 -7.90
N LYS A 496 14.50 -17.90 -8.27
CA LYS A 496 13.60 -18.50 -9.26
C LYS A 496 14.23 -18.63 -10.67
N THR A 497 15.18 -17.75 -11.00
CA THR A 497 15.80 -17.65 -12.34
C THR A 497 17.26 -18.12 -12.37
N GLY A 498 17.76 -18.70 -11.29
CA GLY A 498 19.16 -19.16 -11.19
C GLY A 498 19.79 -18.87 -9.82
N TYR A 499 21.07 -18.57 -9.82
CA TYR A 499 21.81 -18.20 -8.60
C TYR A 499 21.97 -16.68 -8.52
N SER A 500 21.83 -16.10 -7.32
CA SER A 500 21.89 -14.66 -7.12
C SER A 500 23.27 -14.10 -7.45
N THR A 501 23.29 -13.02 -8.24
CA THR A 501 24.49 -12.22 -8.52
C THR A 501 24.36 -10.80 -7.93
N ALA A 502 23.52 -10.62 -6.90
CA ALA A 502 23.37 -9.35 -6.20
C ALA A 502 24.68 -8.96 -5.49
N ALA A 503 24.93 -7.66 -5.32
CA ALA A 503 26.20 -7.14 -4.75
C ALA A 503 26.57 -7.85 -3.44
N LYS A 504 25.67 -7.95 -2.48
CA LYS A 504 25.87 -8.64 -1.20
C LYS A 504 26.33 -10.10 -1.34
N GLU A 505 25.81 -10.84 -2.30
CA GLU A 505 26.20 -12.24 -2.53
C GLU A 505 27.59 -12.33 -3.19
N ILE A 506 27.90 -11.37 -4.08
CA ILE A 506 29.22 -11.27 -4.71
C ILE A 506 30.28 -10.83 -3.71
N GLU A 507 30.00 -9.89 -2.81
CA GLU A 507 30.88 -9.50 -1.71
C GLU A 507 31.21 -10.68 -0.81
N GLN A 508 30.19 -11.45 -0.42
CA GLN A 508 30.40 -12.66 0.39
C GLN A 508 31.22 -13.73 -0.35
N LEU A 509 31.01 -13.83 -1.66
CA LEU A 509 31.76 -14.75 -2.50
C LEU A 509 33.24 -14.30 -2.59
N ALA A 510 33.50 -13.00 -2.78
CA ALA A 510 34.84 -12.42 -2.82
C ALA A 510 35.62 -12.66 -1.50
N VAL A 511 34.94 -12.50 -0.36
CA VAL A 511 35.56 -12.76 0.95
C VAL A 511 35.93 -14.25 1.13
N LYS A 512 35.07 -15.18 0.69
CA LYS A 512 35.27 -16.64 0.89
C LYS A 512 36.14 -17.27 -0.17
N HIS A 513 36.08 -16.77 -1.38
CA HIS A 513 36.77 -17.27 -2.57
C HIS A 513 37.32 -16.09 -3.39
N PRO A 514 38.40 -15.42 -2.90
CA PRO A 514 38.98 -14.25 -3.57
C PRO A 514 39.35 -14.55 -5.01
N HIS A 515 38.93 -13.68 -5.92
CA HIS A 515 39.27 -13.79 -7.33
C HIS A 515 39.26 -12.38 -7.97
N PRO A 516 40.28 -11.99 -8.75
CA PRO A 516 40.40 -10.66 -9.31
C PRO A 516 39.15 -10.20 -10.10
N PHE A 517 38.48 -11.12 -10.78
CA PHE A 517 37.20 -10.81 -11.47
C PHE A 517 36.12 -10.27 -10.53
N LEU A 518 36.05 -10.78 -9.29
CA LEU A 518 35.04 -10.30 -8.32
C LEU A 518 35.38 -8.88 -7.86
N ASP A 519 36.66 -8.56 -7.70
CA ASP A 519 37.11 -7.22 -7.32
C ASP A 519 36.75 -6.21 -8.41
N HIS A 520 37.05 -6.51 -9.67
CA HIS A 520 36.69 -5.67 -10.83
C HIS A 520 35.17 -5.57 -11.02
N LEU A 521 34.42 -6.68 -10.81
CA LEU A 521 32.97 -6.66 -10.90
C LEU A 521 32.32 -5.79 -9.81
N LEU A 522 32.86 -5.81 -8.60
CA LEU A 522 32.37 -4.95 -7.51
C LEU A 522 32.72 -3.50 -7.76
N ALA A 523 33.97 -3.20 -8.13
CA ALA A 523 34.40 -1.85 -8.46
C ALA A 523 33.62 -1.23 -9.64
N HIS A 524 33.29 -2.04 -10.66
CA HIS A 524 32.42 -1.58 -11.77
C HIS A 524 30.99 -1.25 -11.30
N ARG A 525 30.51 -1.79 -10.18
CA ARG A 525 29.13 -1.60 -9.68
C ARG A 525 28.99 -0.50 -8.63
N GLU A 526 30.09 -0.10 -8.02
CA GLU A 526 30.15 1.09 -7.16
C GLU A 526 30.02 2.38 -7.96
#